data_6d510b96ebc3d8489047d37c7078c51a
#
_entry.id   6d510b96ebc3d8489047d37c7078c51a
#
_cell.length_a   1.000
_cell.length_b   1.000
_cell.length_c   1.000
_cell.angle_alpha   90.00
_cell.angle_beta   90.00
_cell.angle_gamma   90.00
#
_symmetry.space_group_name_H-M   'P 1'
#
loop_
_entity.id
_entity.type
_entity.pdbx_description
1 polymer ?
#
loop_
_entity_poly.entity_id
_entity_poly.type
_entity_poly.pdbx_seq_one_letter_code
_entity_poly.pdbx_strand_id
1 'polypeptide(L)'
;MKYGLKSISAVVRGRIAAVLLALIGALLPQPVAAQAAGTQAPGAPAPSQTSMAPDFSQARPLDPLNAAAFERFYNLDYDRAVQGFQKVLERHPNDPFAVNHLLAAVMYREMYRMGLLDPGDFADDSFLEAAHRPADPRAVAQIKALVERASILEDERLKTNPNDVDALYARGITRAQFATYTGLVERAWISALRNAVGARKDHERVLELSPGYLDAKLVVGVHNYVMGSLPTGLKIASSLVGLTGSREKGFQYLEEVAHGHGENSTDARIALVLFLRRDQRYTEALEMLRGLLPQYPQNALLALEEGSLLRSLHRNSDAEAVYRRIWQNGRAGLFGANHYELAALYLGDLLRAEKDYAGAAAAYEQVNEIARPDAEVLQKANLGAGEMYDLERKRDLAVKKYDAVIATNSASRPADTARKRLKEPYRLD
;
A
#
# COMPACT_ATOMS: atom_id res chain seq x y z
N MET A 1 -24.48 6.70 -29.59
CA MET A 1 -24.72 6.62 -28.12
C MET A 1 -24.07 5.43 -27.38
N LYS A 2 -23.35 4.50 -28.04
CA LYS A 2 -22.69 3.35 -27.41
C LYS A 2 -21.25 3.59 -26.92
N TYR A 3 -20.61 4.69 -27.32
CA TYR A 3 -19.22 5.02 -26.91
C TYR A 3 -19.10 5.78 -25.58
N GLY A 4 -20.17 6.45 -25.13
CA GLY A 4 -20.16 7.21 -23.87
C GLY A 4 -20.23 6.37 -22.60
N LEU A 5 -20.89 5.20 -22.63
CA LEU A 5 -21.05 4.34 -21.44
C LEU A 5 -19.79 3.54 -21.07
N LYS A 6 -18.92 3.23 -22.06
CA LYS A 6 -17.66 2.53 -21.78
C LYS A 6 -16.62 3.46 -21.11
N SER A 7 -16.58 4.73 -21.50
CA SER A 7 -15.64 5.71 -20.93
C SER A 7 -16.03 6.13 -19.50
N ILE A 8 -17.33 6.30 -19.24
CA ILE A 8 -17.84 6.55 -17.88
C ILE A 8 -17.54 5.38 -16.95
N SER A 9 -17.66 4.14 -17.44
CA SER A 9 -17.33 2.91 -16.69
C SER A 9 -15.84 2.84 -16.30
N ALA A 10 -14.91 3.25 -17.14
CA ALA A 10 -13.47 3.22 -16.84
C ALA A 10 -13.08 4.29 -15.81
N VAL A 11 -13.59 5.52 -15.97
CA VAL A 11 -13.35 6.62 -15.01
C VAL A 11 -14.00 6.34 -13.65
N VAL A 12 -15.17 5.71 -13.60
CA VAL A 12 -15.83 5.29 -12.35
C VAL A 12 -15.06 4.15 -11.70
N ARG A 13 -14.56 3.19 -12.48
CA ARG A 13 -13.71 2.10 -11.96
C ARG A 13 -12.40 2.63 -11.40
N GLY A 14 -11.69 3.52 -12.10
CA GLY A 14 -10.42 4.09 -11.68
C GLY A 14 -10.48 4.81 -10.34
N ARG A 15 -11.62 5.39 -10.00
CA ARG A 15 -11.80 6.21 -8.79
C ARG A 15 -12.45 5.50 -7.62
N ILE A 16 -13.25 4.47 -7.85
CA ILE A 16 -13.69 3.53 -6.80
C ILE A 16 -12.47 2.79 -6.26
N ALA A 17 -11.49 2.50 -7.07
CA ALA A 17 -10.28 1.82 -6.62
C ALA A 17 -9.27 2.75 -5.92
N ALA A 18 -9.29 4.06 -6.16
CA ALA A 18 -8.60 5.03 -5.29
C ALA A 18 -9.18 5.00 -3.86
N VAL A 19 -10.50 4.73 -3.71
CA VAL A 19 -11.14 4.44 -2.41
C VAL A 19 -10.53 3.22 -1.73
N LEU A 20 -10.27 2.18 -2.52
CA LEU A 20 -9.79 0.90 -2.00
C LEU A 20 -8.30 0.92 -1.66
N LEU A 21 -7.51 1.71 -2.39
CA LEU A 21 -6.08 1.92 -2.12
C LEU A 21 -5.81 2.64 -0.82
N ALA A 22 -6.66 3.59 -0.50
CA ALA A 22 -6.59 4.33 0.74
C ALA A 22 -6.97 3.46 1.95
N LEU A 23 -7.72 2.38 1.74
CA LEU A 23 -7.99 1.36 2.76
C LEU A 23 -6.80 0.40 2.97
N ILE A 24 -5.77 0.42 2.12
CA ILE A 24 -4.56 -0.40 2.23
C ILE A 24 -3.74 -0.06 3.48
N GLY A 25 -3.86 1.16 4.03
CA GLY A 25 -3.19 1.60 5.24
C GLY A 25 -3.98 1.40 6.55
N ALA A 26 -5.23 1.00 6.54
CA ALA A 26 -6.16 1.27 7.63
C ALA A 26 -6.69 0.04 8.36
N LEU A 27 -5.90 -0.69 9.13
CA LEU A 27 -6.49 -1.93 9.66
C LEU A 27 -5.94 -2.52 10.96
N LEU A 28 -5.84 -1.74 12.08
CA LEU A 28 -5.56 -2.38 13.38
C LEU A 28 -6.12 -1.60 14.60
N PRO A 29 -6.65 -2.25 15.64
CA PRO A 29 -7.41 -1.61 16.72
C PRO A 29 -6.66 -1.31 18.03
N GLN A 30 -7.08 -0.27 18.78
CA GLN A 30 -6.50 0.15 20.07
C GLN A 30 -7.51 0.41 21.20
N PRO A 31 -7.09 0.31 22.48
CA PRO A 31 -7.86 0.77 23.63
C PRO A 31 -7.55 2.22 24.04
N VAL A 32 -8.58 2.90 24.53
CA VAL A 32 -8.50 4.24 25.09
C VAL A 32 -7.94 4.17 26.52
N ALA A 33 -6.81 4.84 26.80
CA ALA A 33 -6.41 5.22 28.15
C ALA A 33 -6.90 6.63 28.44
N ALA A 34 -7.73 6.80 29.47
CA ALA A 34 -8.16 8.11 29.94
C ALA A 34 -6.96 8.89 30.48
N GLN A 35 -6.60 10.01 29.84
CA GLN A 35 -5.59 10.94 30.35
C GLN A 35 -6.24 12.04 31.16
N ALA A 36 -5.74 12.21 32.37
CA ALA A 36 -6.03 13.36 33.24
C ALA A 36 -5.38 14.62 32.63
N ALA A 37 -6.15 15.73 32.60
CA ALA A 37 -5.69 17.02 32.14
C ALA A 37 -4.59 17.58 33.06
N GLY A 38 -3.37 17.69 32.54
CA GLY A 38 -2.25 18.39 33.17
C GLY A 38 -2.07 19.75 32.52
N THR A 39 -2.23 20.80 33.32
CA THR A 39 -1.97 22.21 32.99
C THR A 39 -0.50 22.43 32.65
N GLN A 40 -0.21 22.89 31.43
CA GLN A 40 1.16 23.28 31.04
C GLN A 40 1.44 24.75 31.40
N ALA A 41 2.60 24.96 32.04
CA ALA A 41 3.20 26.27 32.25
C ALA A 41 3.94 26.75 30.98
N PRO A 42 3.98 28.06 30.66
CA PRO A 42 4.65 28.57 29.47
C PRO A 42 6.16 28.70 29.68
N GLY A 43 6.94 28.12 28.76
CA GLY A 43 8.36 28.46 28.60
C GLY A 43 9.35 27.31 28.72
N ALA A 44 9.30 26.34 27.78
CA ALA A 44 10.46 25.46 27.54
C ALA A 44 10.72 25.39 26.02
N PRO A 45 12.03 25.28 25.56
CA PRO A 45 12.33 25.10 24.15
C PRO A 45 11.69 23.81 23.64
N ALA A 46 11.18 23.86 22.40
CA ALA A 46 10.53 22.73 21.76
C ALA A 46 11.41 21.48 21.85
N PRO A 47 10.89 20.34 22.34
CA PRO A 47 11.63 19.10 22.32
C PRO A 47 11.84 18.66 20.88
N SER A 48 13.05 18.23 20.56
CA SER A 48 13.38 17.54 19.33
C SER A 48 12.31 16.47 19.09
N GLN A 49 11.65 16.49 17.93
CA GLN A 49 10.63 15.51 17.54
C GLN A 49 11.28 14.14 17.44
N THR A 50 11.39 13.44 18.55
CA THR A 50 11.65 12.01 18.55
C THR A 50 10.36 11.38 18.05
N SER A 51 10.36 10.90 16.80
CA SER A 51 9.25 10.13 16.23
C SER A 51 9.01 8.90 17.13
N MET A 52 8.00 8.98 18.00
CA MET A 52 7.63 7.83 18.83
C MET A 52 6.97 6.79 17.94
N ALA A 53 7.54 5.59 17.93
CA ALA A 53 6.92 4.43 17.31
C ALA A 53 5.56 4.12 17.99
N PRO A 54 4.57 3.56 17.25
CA PRO A 54 3.32 3.11 17.85
C PRO A 54 3.57 2.05 18.91
N ASP A 55 2.81 2.11 20.01
CA ASP A 55 2.90 1.13 21.10
C ASP A 55 1.99 -0.07 20.82
N PHE A 56 2.48 -1.02 20.06
CA PHE A 56 1.74 -2.25 19.76
C PHE A 56 1.58 -3.19 20.98
N SER A 57 2.18 -2.89 22.13
CA SER A 57 1.96 -3.68 23.36
C SER A 57 0.53 -3.52 23.88
N GLN A 58 -0.14 -2.44 23.50
CA GLN A 58 -1.54 -2.15 23.83
C GLN A 58 -2.54 -2.69 22.81
N ALA A 59 -2.08 -3.34 21.73
CA ALA A 59 -2.96 -3.88 20.69
C ALA A 59 -3.94 -4.92 21.25
N ARG A 60 -5.17 -4.93 20.75
CA ARG A 60 -6.18 -5.93 21.14
C ARG A 60 -6.06 -7.18 20.27
N PRO A 61 -6.24 -8.39 20.84
CA PRO A 61 -6.26 -8.63 22.28
C PRO A 61 -4.94 -8.19 22.95
N LEU A 62 -4.96 -7.90 24.23
CA LEU A 62 -3.75 -7.57 25.00
C LEU A 62 -2.84 -8.80 25.06
N ASP A 63 -1.99 -8.95 24.10
CA ASP A 63 -1.03 -10.07 23.98
C ASP A 63 0.33 -9.52 23.54
N PRO A 64 1.43 -9.84 24.29
CA PRO A 64 2.78 -9.37 23.95
C PRO A 64 3.26 -9.79 22.55
N LEU A 65 2.67 -10.84 21.96
CA LEU A 65 3.02 -11.29 20.61
C LEU A 65 2.56 -10.30 19.54
N ASN A 66 1.56 -9.45 19.81
CA ASN A 66 1.08 -8.48 18.84
C ASN A 66 2.22 -7.55 18.39
N ALA A 67 2.98 -6.97 19.33
CA ALA A 67 4.06 -6.04 19.00
C ALA A 67 5.08 -6.64 18.02
N ALA A 68 5.55 -7.86 18.30
CA ALA A 68 6.49 -8.54 17.43
C ALA A 68 5.88 -8.92 16.07
N ALA A 69 4.60 -9.29 16.03
CA ALA A 69 3.92 -9.62 14.80
C ALA A 69 3.72 -8.37 13.90
N PHE A 70 3.38 -7.22 14.48
CA PHE A 70 3.28 -5.94 13.76
C PHE A 70 4.64 -5.44 13.27
N GLU A 71 5.70 -5.56 14.07
CA GLU A 71 7.04 -5.24 13.62
C GLU A 71 7.40 -6.03 12.36
N ARG A 72 7.10 -7.33 12.32
CA ARG A 72 7.30 -8.17 11.13
C ARG A 72 6.43 -7.73 9.96
N PHE A 73 5.16 -7.43 10.24
CA PHE A 73 4.20 -7.01 9.23
C PHE A 73 4.66 -5.73 8.50
N TYR A 74 5.01 -4.68 9.23
CA TYR A 74 5.46 -3.43 8.64
C TYR A 74 6.87 -3.49 8.04
N ASN A 75 7.67 -4.49 8.39
CA ASN A 75 8.94 -4.80 7.74
C ASN A 75 8.80 -5.78 6.54
N LEU A 76 7.56 -6.05 6.08
CA LEU A 76 7.24 -6.95 4.95
C LEU A 76 7.61 -8.42 5.18
N ASP A 77 7.93 -8.83 6.42
CA ASP A 77 8.16 -10.21 6.80
C ASP A 77 6.82 -10.88 7.10
N TYR A 78 5.97 -10.94 6.06
CA TYR A 78 4.58 -11.39 6.20
C TYR A 78 4.45 -12.85 6.67
N ASP A 79 5.38 -13.73 6.31
CA ASP A 79 5.32 -15.13 6.75
C ASP A 79 5.50 -15.24 8.26
N ARG A 80 6.44 -14.49 8.86
CA ARG A 80 6.59 -14.44 10.31
C ARG A 80 5.48 -13.63 10.99
N ALA A 81 4.96 -12.59 10.37
CA ALA A 81 3.79 -11.87 10.85
C ALA A 81 2.56 -12.80 10.95
N VAL A 82 2.27 -13.57 9.89
CA VAL A 82 1.19 -14.57 9.88
C VAL A 82 1.37 -15.59 11.00
N GLN A 83 2.59 -16.11 11.19
CA GLN A 83 2.87 -17.05 12.30
C GLN A 83 2.65 -16.40 13.67
N GLY A 84 3.04 -15.14 13.82
CA GLY A 84 2.83 -14.37 15.06
C GLY A 84 1.35 -14.19 15.38
N PHE A 85 0.59 -13.65 14.43
CA PHE A 85 -0.86 -13.44 14.60
C PHE A 85 -1.64 -14.75 14.69
N GLN A 86 -1.18 -15.84 14.07
CA GLN A 86 -1.77 -17.16 14.26
C GLN A 86 -1.67 -17.59 15.74
N LYS A 87 -0.53 -17.39 16.40
CA LYS A 87 -0.35 -17.70 17.81
C LYS A 87 -1.20 -16.80 18.72
N VAL A 88 -1.38 -15.51 18.34
CA VAL A 88 -2.33 -14.63 19.05
C VAL A 88 -3.74 -15.18 18.95
N LEU A 89 -4.18 -15.55 17.73
CA LEU A 89 -5.52 -16.13 17.52
C LEU A 89 -5.74 -17.47 18.23
N GLU A 90 -4.71 -18.30 18.35
CA GLU A 90 -4.77 -19.56 19.15
C GLU A 90 -5.00 -19.29 20.64
N ARG A 91 -4.43 -18.21 21.18
CA ARG A 91 -4.64 -17.80 22.58
C ARG A 91 -5.98 -17.10 22.80
N HIS A 92 -6.47 -16.39 21.77
CA HIS A 92 -7.68 -15.56 21.83
C HIS A 92 -8.67 -15.96 20.70
N PRO A 93 -9.16 -17.22 20.70
CA PRO A 93 -9.90 -17.77 19.55
C PRO A 93 -11.25 -17.11 19.26
N ASN A 94 -11.82 -16.42 20.24
CA ASN A 94 -13.13 -15.75 20.15
C ASN A 94 -13.01 -14.22 20.10
N ASP A 95 -11.80 -13.69 19.91
CA ASP A 95 -11.59 -12.26 19.78
C ASP A 95 -11.56 -11.85 18.31
N PRO A 96 -12.51 -11.01 17.81
CA PRO A 96 -12.54 -10.59 16.43
C PRO A 96 -11.30 -9.78 16.01
N PHE A 97 -10.63 -9.12 16.95
CA PHE A 97 -9.38 -8.39 16.66
C PHE A 97 -8.26 -9.35 16.30
N ALA A 98 -8.10 -10.44 17.04
CA ALA A 98 -7.11 -11.47 16.72
C ALA A 98 -7.36 -12.08 15.33
N VAL A 99 -8.63 -12.26 14.94
CA VAL A 99 -9.00 -12.72 13.60
C VAL A 99 -8.63 -11.66 12.55
N ASN A 100 -8.91 -10.38 12.82
CA ASN A 100 -8.63 -9.28 11.89
C ASN A 100 -7.13 -9.06 11.66
N HIS A 101 -6.29 -9.21 12.70
CA HIS A 101 -4.84 -9.13 12.56
C HIS A 101 -4.30 -10.24 11.64
N LEU A 102 -4.76 -11.47 11.86
CA LEU A 102 -4.37 -12.59 10.98
C LEU A 102 -4.90 -12.38 9.55
N LEU A 103 -6.13 -11.90 9.41
CA LEU A 103 -6.73 -11.58 8.11
C LEU A 103 -5.87 -10.54 7.35
N ALA A 104 -5.48 -9.45 8.03
CA ALA A 104 -4.59 -8.45 7.45
C ALA A 104 -3.29 -9.09 6.96
N ALA A 105 -2.60 -9.84 7.83
CA ALA A 105 -1.30 -10.42 7.47
C ALA A 105 -1.38 -11.39 6.29
N VAL A 106 -2.42 -12.25 6.24
CA VAL A 106 -2.64 -13.18 5.12
C VAL A 106 -2.97 -12.42 3.83
N MET A 107 -3.83 -11.41 3.92
CA MET A 107 -4.24 -10.60 2.77
C MET A 107 -3.06 -9.82 2.18
N TYR A 108 -2.29 -9.11 3.02
CA TYR A 108 -1.15 -8.33 2.57
C TYR A 108 -0.01 -9.21 2.05
N ARG A 109 0.23 -10.37 2.65
CA ARG A 109 1.16 -11.38 2.11
C ARG A 109 0.78 -11.77 0.68
N GLU A 110 -0.50 -12.03 0.44
CA GLU A 110 -0.97 -12.42 -0.89
C GLU A 110 -0.89 -11.24 -1.88
N MET A 111 -1.29 -10.04 -1.48
CA MET A 111 -1.17 -8.84 -2.31
C MET A 111 0.29 -8.53 -2.67
N TYR A 112 1.20 -8.71 -1.70
CA TYR A 112 2.63 -8.57 -1.92
C TYR A 112 3.15 -9.59 -2.94
N ARG A 113 2.78 -10.87 -2.78
CA ARG A 113 3.11 -11.94 -3.74
C ARG A 113 2.59 -11.64 -5.15
N MET A 114 1.44 -11.00 -5.26
CA MET A 114 0.81 -10.61 -6.52
C MET A 114 1.49 -9.37 -7.17
N GLY A 115 2.36 -8.65 -6.45
CA GLY A 115 2.96 -7.40 -6.90
C GLY A 115 2.02 -6.19 -6.76
N LEU A 116 0.97 -6.29 -5.94
CA LEU A 116 -0.04 -5.23 -5.77
C LEU A 116 0.36 -4.12 -4.80
N LEU A 117 1.56 -4.18 -4.21
CA LEU A 117 2.02 -3.20 -3.21
C LEU A 117 3.19 -2.34 -3.69
N ASP A 118 3.53 -2.38 -4.98
CA ASP A 118 4.59 -1.53 -5.54
C ASP A 118 4.17 -0.05 -5.50
N PRO A 119 4.91 0.83 -4.79
CA PRO A 119 4.58 2.25 -4.71
C PRO A 119 4.55 2.94 -6.07
N GLY A 120 5.33 2.46 -7.05
CA GLY A 120 5.35 2.97 -8.40
C GLY A 120 4.01 2.89 -9.10
N ASP A 121 3.27 1.81 -8.86
CA ASP A 121 1.96 1.57 -9.48
C ASP A 121 0.87 2.53 -8.97
N PHE A 122 1.04 3.12 -7.77
CA PHE A 122 0.05 4.01 -7.16
C PHE A 122 0.20 5.49 -7.53
N ALA A 123 1.11 5.82 -8.44
CA ALA A 123 1.30 7.18 -8.90
C ALA A 123 0.05 7.75 -9.60
N ASP A 124 -0.70 6.90 -10.30
CA ASP A 124 -1.94 7.23 -10.99
C ASP A 124 -2.96 6.08 -10.92
N ASP A 125 -4.03 6.13 -11.71
CA ASP A 125 -5.08 5.11 -11.70
C ASP A 125 -4.79 3.92 -12.65
N SER A 126 -3.64 3.88 -13.33
CA SER A 126 -3.29 2.85 -14.33
C SER A 126 -3.11 1.46 -13.71
N PHE A 127 -2.72 1.38 -12.43
CA PHE A 127 -2.60 0.12 -11.70
C PHE A 127 -3.90 -0.72 -11.69
N LEU A 128 -5.06 -0.07 -11.84
CA LEU A 128 -6.35 -0.74 -11.88
C LEU A 128 -6.57 -1.61 -13.10
N GLU A 129 -5.89 -1.25 -14.19
CA GLU A 129 -5.92 -1.97 -15.46
C GLU A 129 -4.70 -2.89 -15.61
N ALA A 130 -3.70 -2.76 -14.74
CA ALA A 130 -2.51 -3.59 -14.77
C ALA A 130 -2.87 -5.07 -14.58
N ALA A 131 -2.20 -5.94 -15.32
CA ALA A 131 -2.31 -7.38 -15.11
C ALA A 131 -1.49 -7.73 -13.85
N HIS A 132 -2.09 -8.51 -12.95
CA HIS A 132 -1.37 -9.03 -11.79
C HIS A 132 -1.25 -10.54 -11.89
N ARG A 133 -0.38 -11.11 -11.07
CA ARG A 133 -0.34 -12.56 -10.87
C ARG A 133 -1.70 -13.06 -10.35
N PRO A 134 -2.15 -14.24 -10.77
CA PRO A 134 -3.36 -14.81 -10.21
C PRO A 134 -3.20 -15.04 -8.70
N ALA A 135 -4.29 -14.83 -7.96
CA ALA A 135 -4.33 -15.12 -6.54
C ALA A 135 -4.18 -16.62 -6.27
N ASP A 136 -3.46 -16.99 -5.19
CA ASP A 136 -3.37 -18.37 -4.75
C ASP A 136 -4.75 -18.82 -4.20
N PRO A 137 -5.36 -19.89 -4.75
CA PRO A 137 -6.65 -20.37 -4.27
C PRO A 137 -6.68 -20.71 -2.77
N ARG A 138 -5.54 -21.12 -2.19
CA ARG A 138 -5.44 -21.41 -0.75
C ARG A 138 -5.49 -20.13 0.08
N ALA A 139 -4.77 -19.09 -0.35
CA ALA A 139 -4.82 -17.78 0.30
C ALA A 139 -6.23 -17.17 0.19
N VAL A 140 -6.87 -17.28 -0.98
CA VAL A 140 -8.26 -16.85 -1.19
C VAL A 140 -9.21 -17.55 -0.22
N ALA A 141 -9.12 -18.88 -0.10
CA ALA A 141 -9.97 -19.65 0.81
C ALA A 141 -9.72 -19.25 2.28
N GLN A 142 -8.46 -19.06 2.68
CA GLN A 142 -8.10 -18.64 4.03
C GLN A 142 -8.63 -17.23 4.34
N ILE A 143 -8.49 -16.26 3.43
CA ILE A 143 -9.02 -14.90 3.58
C ILE A 143 -10.54 -14.95 3.80
N LYS A 144 -11.27 -15.67 2.95
CA LYS A 144 -12.74 -15.78 3.06
C LYS A 144 -13.18 -16.44 4.37
N ALA A 145 -12.49 -17.48 4.81
CA ALA A 145 -12.78 -18.14 6.09
C ALA A 145 -12.52 -17.23 7.30
N LEU A 146 -11.47 -16.39 7.25
CA LEU A 146 -11.18 -15.41 8.31
C LEU A 146 -12.24 -14.30 8.34
N VAL A 147 -12.67 -13.78 7.18
CA VAL A 147 -13.76 -12.79 7.08
C VAL A 147 -15.05 -13.35 7.67
N GLU A 148 -15.42 -14.58 7.31
CA GLU A 148 -16.61 -15.23 7.84
C GLU A 148 -16.52 -15.41 9.36
N ARG A 149 -15.39 -15.89 9.87
CA ARG A 149 -15.16 -16.07 11.30
C ARG A 149 -15.26 -14.76 12.08
N ALA A 150 -14.61 -13.68 11.60
CA ALA A 150 -14.71 -12.36 12.21
C ALA A 150 -16.17 -11.90 12.26
N SER A 151 -16.88 -11.99 11.13
CA SER A 151 -18.29 -11.57 11.02
C SER A 151 -19.19 -12.30 12.00
N ILE A 152 -19.01 -13.62 12.20
CA ILE A 152 -19.78 -14.39 13.18
C ILE A 152 -19.56 -13.85 14.59
N LEU A 153 -18.31 -13.64 15.00
CA LEU A 153 -17.97 -13.16 16.35
C LEU A 153 -18.51 -11.73 16.60
N GLU A 154 -18.41 -10.86 15.61
CA GLU A 154 -18.92 -9.50 15.64
C GLU A 154 -20.45 -9.45 15.73
N ASP A 155 -21.13 -10.24 14.90
CA ASP A 155 -22.59 -10.30 14.88
C ASP A 155 -23.17 -10.89 16.18
N GLU A 156 -22.53 -11.87 16.81
CA GLU A 156 -22.91 -12.41 18.10
C GLU A 156 -22.86 -11.34 19.21
N ARG A 157 -21.78 -10.55 19.23
CA ARG A 157 -21.65 -9.45 20.20
C ARG A 157 -22.69 -8.34 19.95
N LEU A 158 -22.88 -7.97 18.68
CA LEU A 158 -23.83 -6.91 18.30
C LEU A 158 -25.30 -7.31 18.44
N LYS A 159 -25.65 -8.62 18.38
CA LYS A 159 -26.97 -9.10 18.75
C LYS A 159 -27.26 -8.90 20.24
N THR A 160 -26.26 -9.08 21.08
CA THR A 160 -26.39 -8.88 22.55
C THR A 160 -26.36 -7.39 22.92
N ASN A 161 -25.47 -6.62 22.31
CA ASN A 161 -25.36 -5.17 22.49
C ASN A 161 -25.12 -4.47 21.15
N PRO A 162 -26.16 -3.88 20.52
CA PRO A 162 -26.03 -3.17 19.25
C PRO A 162 -25.11 -1.93 19.29
N ASN A 163 -24.77 -1.45 20.48
CA ASN A 163 -23.86 -0.33 20.74
C ASN A 163 -22.50 -0.79 21.32
N ASP A 164 -22.15 -2.04 21.18
CA ASP A 164 -20.80 -2.54 21.52
C ASP A 164 -19.77 -1.87 20.62
N VAL A 165 -19.07 -0.88 21.17
CA VAL A 165 -18.11 -0.04 20.44
C VAL A 165 -17.00 -0.87 19.83
N ASP A 166 -16.48 -1.85 20.56
CA ASP A 166 -15.40 -2.72 20.08
C ASP A 166 -15.86 -3.64 18.95
N ALA A 167 -17.07 -4.21 19.07
CA ALA A 167 -17.63 -5.06 18.03
C ALA A 167 -17.97 -4.26 16.76
N LEU A 168 -18.50 -3.02 16.90
CA LEU A 168 -18.71 -2.12 15.77
C LEU A 168 -17.39 -1.78 15.07
N TYR A 169 -16.37 -1.44 15.86
CA TYR A 169 -15.07 -1.11 15.32
C TYR A 169 -14.44 -2.33 14.60
N ALA A 170 -14.41 -3.50 15.23
CA ALA A 170 -13.87 -4.72 14.62
C ALA A 170 -14.60 -5.05 13.31
N ARG A 171 -15.94 -4.96 13.29
CA ARG A 171 -16.73 -5.18 12.07
C ARG A 171 -16.41 -4.17 10.96
N GLY A 172 -16.18 -2.93 11.33
CA GLY A 172 -15.71 -1.90 10.41
C GLY A 172 -14.37 -2.27 9.80
N ILE A 173 -13.44 -2.80 10.59
CA ILE A 173 -12.14 -3.30 10.12
C ILE A 173 -12.31 -4.48 9.16
N THR A 174 -13.06 -5.52 9.55
CA THR A 174 -13.32 -6.68 8.67
C THR A 174 -13.87 -6.25 7.32
N ARG A 175 -14.85 -5.34 7.32
CA ARG A 175 -15.44 -4.79 6.09
C ARG A 175 -14.44 -3.98 5.26
N ALA A 176 -13.60 -3.18 5.90
CA ALA A 176 -12.58 -2.39 5.21
C ALA A 176 -11.53 -3.30 4.54
N GLN A 177 -11.03 -4.31 5.25
CA GLN A 177 -10.12 -5.32 4.71
C GLN A 177 -10.76 -6.08 3.54
N PHE A 178 -11.99 -6.52 3.69
CA PHE A 178 -12.69 -7.24 2.64
C PHE A 178 -13.03 -6.35 1.44
N ALA A 179 -13.27 -5.05 1.64
CA ALA A 179 -13.40 -4.08 0.56
C ALA A 179 -12.11 -3.97 -0.25
N THR A 180 -10.96 -3.88 0.43
CA THR A 180 -9.64 -3.85 -0.20
C THR A 180 -9.39 -5.11 -1.02
N TYR A 181 -9.61 -6.27 -0.41
CA TYR A 181 -9.42 -7.56 -1.06
C TYR A 181 -10.33 -7.73 -2.30
N THR A 182 -11.64 -7.50 -2.16
CA THR A 182 -12.60 -7.67 -3.26
C THR A 182 -12.36 -6.66 -4.38
N GLY A 183 -11.88 -5.46 -4.06
CA GLY A 183 -11.54 -4.44 -5.05
C GLY A 183 -10.26 -4.74 -5.80
N LEU A 184 -9.17 -4.97 -5.10
CA LEU A 184 -7.84 -5.09 -5.72
C LEU A 184 -7.58 -6.50 -6.28
N VAL A 185 -8.00 -7.54 -5.58
CA VAL A 185 -7.72 -8.93 -5.95
C VAL A 185 -8.83 -9.50 -6.83
N GLU A 186 -10.09 -9.41 -6.40
CA GLU A 186 -11.22 -9.99 -7.14
C GLU A 186 -11.80 -9.04 -8.21
N ARG A 187 -11.46 -7.75 -8.16
CA ARG A 187 -12.03 -6.69 -9.03
C ARG A 187 -13.56 -6.63 -8.98
N ALA A 188 -14.13 -7.04 -7.85
CA ALA A 188 -15.56 -7.07 -7.58
C ALA A 188 -16.04 -5.72 -7.01
N TRP A 189 -16.02 -4.67 -7.83
CA TRP A 189 -16.19 -3.26 -7.44
C TRP A 189 -17.45 -2.97 -6.65
N ILE A 190 -18.58 -3.61 -6.97
CA ILE A 190 -19.85 -3.40 -6.25
C ILE A 190 -19.75 -3.97 -4.82
N SER A 191 -19.15 -5.15 -4.67
CA SER A 191 -18.89 -5.76 -3.36
C SER A 191 -17.94 -4.87 -2.54
N ALA A 192 -16.85 -4.43 -3.15
CA ALA A 192 -15.88 -3.54 -2.54
C ALA A 192 -16.53 -2.24 -2.03
N LEU A 193 -17.33 -1.57 -2.86
CA LEU A 193 -18.04 -0.35 -2.47
C LEU A 193 -19.02 -0.59 -1.32
N ARG A 194 -19.79 -1.68 -1.36
CA ARG A 194 -20.73 -2.03 -0.28
C ARG A 194 -20.00 -2.21 1.05
N ASN A 195 -18.90 -2.93 1.05
CA ASN A 195 -18.08 -3.16 2.24
C ASN A 195 -17.44 -1.87 2.73
N ALA A 196 -16.89 -1.03 1.85
CA ALA A 196 -16.29 0.27 2.21
C ALA A 196 -17.31 1.21 2.86
N VAL A 197 -18.54 1.29 2.31
CA VAL A 197 -19.64 2.08 2.90
C VAL A 197 -20.07 1.52 4.26
N GLY A 198 -20.12 0.18 4.39
CA GLY A 198 -20.40 -0.48 5.66
C GLY A 198 -19.33 -0.18 6.71
N ALA A 199 -18.06 -0.28 6.35
CA ALA A 199 -16.92 0.05 7.20
C ALA A 199 -17.00 1.49 7.72
N ARG A 200 -17.25 2.46 6.82
CA ARG A 200 -17.43 3.86 7.21
C ARG A 200 -18.56 4.03 8.23
N LYS A 201 -19.73 3.46 7.97
CA LYS A 201 -20.89 3.58 8.87
C LYS A 201 -20.61 3.00 10.26
N ASP A 202 -19.94 1.87 10.34
CA ASP A 202 -19.56 1.27 11.61
C ASP A 202 -18.59 2.19 12.38
N HIS A 203 -17.58 2.76 11.72
CA HIS A 203 -16.63 3.67 12.35
C HIS A 203 -17.26 5.02 12.71
N GLU A 204 -18.16 5.57 11.89
CA GLU A 204 -18.93 6.75 12.24
C GLU A 204 -19.76 6.49 13.50
N ARG A 205 -20.39 5.30 13.61
CA ARG A 205 -21.15 4.92 14.82
C ARG A 205 -20.24 4.78 16.04
N VAL A 206 -19.03 4.24 15.88
CA VAL A 206 -18.02 4.23 16.96
C VAL A 206 -17.71 5.64 17.44
N LEU A 207 -17.48 6.60 16.53
CA LEU A 207 -17.19 7.98 16.88
C LEU A 207 -18.38 8.71 17.53
N GLU A 208 -19.62 8.35 17.18
CA GLU A 208 -20.81 8.86 17.88
C GLU A 208 -20.90 8.35 19.31
N LEU A 209 -20.62 7.07 19.54
CA LEU A 209 -20.69 6.43 20.85
C LEU A 209 -19.48 6.75 21.73
N SER A 210 -18.32 6.89 21.11
CA SER A 210 -17.04 7.13 21.77
C SER A 210 -16.19 8.13 20.93
N PRO A 211 -16.42 9.45 21.06
CA PRO A 211 -15.74 10.48 20.28
C PRO A 211 -14.20 10.46 20.41
N GLY A 212 -13.68 9.91 21.51
CA GLY A 212 -12.25 9.76 21.78
C GLY A 212 -11.62 8.52 21.11
N TYR A 213 -12.37 7.69 20.41
CA TYR A 213 -11.85 6.51 19.73
C TYR A 213 -11.10 6.91 18.45
N LEU A 214 -9.86 7.37 18.64
CA LEU A 214 -9.05 8.04 17.60
C LEU A 214 -8.88 7.16 16.35
N ASP A 215 -8.59 5.87 16.52
CA ASP A 215 -8.33 4.95 15.42
C ASP A 215 -9.53 4.79 14.46
N ALA A 216 -10.76 5.00 14.94
CA ALA A 216 -11.94 4.98 14.07
C ALA A 216 -11.95 6.10 13.02
N LYS A 217 -11.19 7.19 13.26
CA LYS A 217 -11.05 8.29 12.29
C LYS A 217 -10.28 7.89 11.03
N LEU A 218 -9.47 6.83 11.08
CA LEU A 218 -8.69 6.39 9.91
C LEU A 218 -9.61 6.05 8.72
N VAL A 219 -10.53 5.11 8.88
CA VAL A 219 -11.44 4.69 7.80
C VAL A 219 -12.36 5.84 7.35
N VAL A 220 -12.84 6.63 8.29
CA VAL A 220 -13.67 7.82 7.99
C VAL A 220 -12.86 8.89 7.27
N GLY A 221 -11.61 9.12 7.66
CA GLY A 221 -10.69 10.05 7.03
C GLY A 221 -10.37 9.66 5.59
N VAL A 222 -10.01 8.40 5.39
CA VAL A 222 -9.79 7.81 4.07
C VAL A 222 -11.01 7.98 3.16
N HIS A 223 -12.20 7.61 3.65
CA HIS A 223 -13.46 7.82 2.90
C HIS A 223 -13.66 9.29 2.51
N ASN A 224 -13.50 10.20 3.46
CA ASN A 224 -13.67 11.63 3.22
C ASN A 224 -12.71 12.15 2.15
N TYR A 225 -11.41 11.81 2.23
CA TYR A 225 -10.43 12.21 1.22
C TYR A 225 -10.82 11.70 -0.17
N VAL A 226 -11.15 10.45 -0.28
CA VAL A 226 -11.46 9.82 -1.56
C VAL A 226 -12.71 10.42 -2.19
N MET A 227 -13.81 10.50 -1.45
CA MET A 227 -15.06 11.10 -1.96
C MET A 227 -14.86 12.58 -2.27
N GLY A 228 -14.10 13.29 -1.45
CA GLY A 228 -13.68 14.67 -1.68
C GLY A 228 -12.77 14.87 -2.90
N SER A 229 -12.08 13.84 -3.36
CA SER A 229 -11.17 13.88 -4.52
C SER A 229 -11.84 13.48 -5.84
N LEU A 230 -13.11 13.06 -5.82
CA LEU A 230 -13.84 12.74 -7.06
C LEU A 230 -14.02 13.99 -7.94
N PRO A 231 -14.07 13.86 -9.28
CA PRO A 231 -14.47 14.95 -10.16
C PRO A 231 -15.89 15.43 -9.84
N THR A 232 -16.13 16.68 -10.16
CA THR A 232 -17.41 17.36 -9.88
C THR A 232 -18.64 16.55 -10.31
N GLY A 233 -18.64 15.99 -11.53
CA GLY A 233 -19.76 15.17 -12.02
C GLY A 233 -19.99 13.90 -11.19
N LEU A 234 -18.92 13.24 -10.74
CA LEU A 234 -19.02 12.06 -9.89
C LEU A 234 -19.37 12.42 -8.42
N LYS A 235 -18.88 13.56 -7.92
CA LYS A 235 -19.30 14.09 -6.61
C LYS A 235 -20.81 14.30 -6.56
N ILE A 236 -21.38 14.94 -7.60
CA ILE A 236 -22.83 15.14 -7.68
C ILE A 236 -23.55 13.79 -7.70
N ALA A 237 -23.13 12.86 -8.56
CA ALA A 237 -23.76 11.55 -8.65
C ALA A 237 -23.68 10.76 -7.34
N SER A 238 -22.52 10.78 -6.67
CA SER A 238 -22.33 10.09 -5.39
C SER A 238 -23.13 10.73 -4.25
N SER A 239 -23.29 12.07 -4.26
CA SER A 239 -24.07 12.78 -3.25
C SER A 239 -25.56 12.41 -3.28
N LEU A 240 -26.11 12.09 -4.47
CA LEU A 240 -27.50 11.65 -4.63
C LEU A 240 -27.79 10.33 -3.91
N VAL A 241 -26.76 9.52 -3.67
CA VAL A 241 -26.85 8.25 -2.92
C VAL A 241 -26.25 8.34 -1.52
N GLY A 242 -26.04 9.57 -1.01
CA GLY A 242 -25.53 9.81 0.34
C GLY A 242 -24.02 9.56 0.52
N LEU A 243 -23.27 9.44 -0.57
CA LEU A 243 -21.82 9.27 -0.53
C LEU A 243 -21.15 10.64 -0.73
N THR A 244 -20.90 11.33 0.38
CA THR A 244 -20.24 12.64 0.40
C THR A 244 -18.90 12.55 1.14
N GLY A 245 -18.01 13.51 0.89
CA GLY A 245 -16.74 13.63 1.57
C GLY A 245 -16.06 14.98 1.32
N SER A 246 -15.13 15.33 2.19
CA SER A 246 -14.26 16.51 2.08
C SER A 246 -12.80 16.05 2.19
N ARG A 247 -11.96 16.52 1.27
CA ARG A 247 -10.52 16.25 1.31
C ARG A 247 -9.88 16.80 2.58
N GLU A 248 -10.28 18.01 2.97
CA GLU A 248 -9.78 18.72 4.15
C GLU A 248 -10.09 17.92 5.41
N LYS A 249 -11.34 17.47 5.55
CA LYS A 249 -11.74 16.59 6.67
C LYS A 249 -11.00 15.25 6.63
N GLY A 250 -10.76 14.73 5.44
CA GLY A 250 -9.98 13.51 5.25
C GLY A 250 -8.56 13.66 5.79
N PHE A 251 -7.84 14.70 5.38
CA PHE A 251 -6.51 15.02 5.91
C PHE A 251 -6.52 15.24 7.41
N GLN A 252 -7.43 16.09 7.91
CA GLN A 252 -7.53 16.36 9.34
C GLN A 252 -7.64 15.07 10.17
N TYR A 253 -8.55 14.18 9.80
CA TYR A 253 -8.76 12.93 10.52
C TYR A 253 -7.54 11.99 10.45
N LEU A 254 -6.90 11.91 9.30
CA LEU A 254 -5.68 11.11 9.13
C LEU A 254 -4.50 11.68 9.92
N GLU A 255 -4.35 13.01 9.96
CA GLU A 255 -3.33 13.68 10.76
C GLU A 255 -3.54 13.46 12.26
N GLU A 256 -4.80 13.53 12.74
CA GLU A 256 -5.12 13.23 14.14
C GLU A 256 -4.72 11.79 14.52
N VAL A 257 -4.97 10.81 13.64
CA VAL A 257 -4.55 9.41 13.87
C VAL A 257 -3.04 9.26 13.77
N ALA A 258 -2.41 9.88 12.76
CA ALA A 258 -0.97 9.79 12.50
C ALA A 258 -0.10 10.35 13.64
N HIS A 259 -0.60 11.39 14.34
CA HIS A 259 0.05 11.99 15.51
C HIS A 259 -0.35 11.30 16.82
N GLY A 260 -1.35 10.44 16.79
CA GLY A 260 -1.75 9.61 17.94
C GLY A 260 -0.74 8.49 18.21
N HIS A 261 -0.90 7.86 19.38
CA HIS A 261 -0.10 6.70 19.77
C HIS A 261 -0.85 5.38 19.52
N GLY A 262 -1.97 5.45 18.78
CA GLY A 262 -2.80 4.31 18.44
C GLY A 262 -2.11 3.34 17.48
N GLU A 263 -2.67 2.14 17.40
CA GLU A 263 -2.21 1.06 16.55
C GLU A 263 -2.22 1.46 15.06
N ASN A 264 -3.19 2.30 14.67
CA ASN A 264 -3.35 2.78 13.30
C ASN A 264 -2.48 4.00 12.94
N SER A 265 -1.61 4.48 13.84
CA SER A 265 -0.80 5.67 13.53
C SER A 265 0.15 5.44 12.35
N THR A 266 0.71 4.25 12.23
CA THR A 266 1.55 3.88 11.07
C THR A 266 0.73 3.85 9.78
N ASP A 267 -0.45 3.25 9.81
CA ASP A 267 -1.33 3.17 8.64
C ASP A 267 -1.82 4.55 8.20
N ALA A 268 -2.13 5.43 9.14
CA ALA A 268 -2.49 6.81 8.85
C ALA A 268 -1.34 7.58 8.19
N ARG A 269 -0.10 7.37 8.64
CA ARG A 269 1.09 7.98 8.01
C ARG A 269 1.31 7.46 6.60
N ILE A 270 1.17 6.16 6.38
CA ILE A 270 1.26 5.56 5.03
C ILE A 270 0.16 6.11 4.12
N ALA A 271 -1.09 6.18 4.61
CA ALA A 271 -2.20 6.77 3.86
C ALA A 271 -1.94 8.25 3.52
N LEU A 272 -1.40 9.02 4.48
CA LEU A 272 -1.02 10.42 4.26
C LEU A 272 0.08 10.55 3.19
N VAL A 273 1.11 9.72 3.21
CA VAL A 273 2.15 9.71 2.17
C VAL A 273 1.54 9.52 0.79
N LEU A 274 0.64 8.53 0.63
CA LEU A 274 -0.03 8.27 -0.64
C LEU A 274 -0.92 9.43 -1.10
N PHE A 275 -1.69 10.03 -0.18
CA PHE A 275 -2.61 11.12 -0.51
C PHE A 275 -1.89 12.43 -0.79
N LEU A 276 -0.86 12.76 -0.02
CA LEU A 276 0.02 13.91 -0.26
C LEU A 276 0.71 13.78 -1.62
N ARG A 277 1.20 12.60 -1.97
CA ARG A 277 1.76 12.32 -3.29
C ARG A 277 0.73 12.53 -4.41
N ARG A 278 -0.49 12.01 -4.28
CA ARG A 278 -1.56 12.21 -5.26
C ARG A 278 -1.96 13.68 -5.40
N ASP A 279 -1.87 14.45 -4.33
CA ASP A 279 -2.09 15.89 -4.32
C ASP A 279 -0.86 16.72 -4.75
N GLN A 280 0.21 16.06 -5.18
CA GLN A 280 1.49 16.67 -5.57
C GLN A 280 2.18 17.46 -4.44
N ARG A 281 1.81 17.20 -3.20
CA ARG A 281 2.44 17.74 -1.99
C ARG A 281 3.67 16.89 -1.62
N TYR A 282 4.59 16.75 -2.56
CA TYR A 282 5.69 15.80 -2.48
C TYR A 282 6.66 16.06 -1.31
N THR A 283 6.88 17.32 -0.94
CA THR A 283 7.75 17.68 0.20
C THR A 283 7.18 17.14 1.51
N GLU A 284 5.89 17.36 1.74
CA GLU A 284 5.21 16.88 2.95
C GLU A 284 5.12 15.35 2.98
N ALA A 285 4.86 14.73 1.83
CA ALA A 285 4.89 13.27 1.71
C ALA A 285 6.29 12.71 2.08
N LEU A 286 7.36 13.35 1.61
CA LEU A 286 8.73 12.95 1.89
C LEU A 286 9.10 13.11 3.37
N GLU A 287 8.67 14.19 4.01
CA GLU A 287 8.88 14.42 5.44
C GLU A 287 8.16 13.35 6.28
N MET A 288 6.89 13.07 5.99
CA MET A 288 6.12 12.02 6.66
C MET A 288 6.78 10.64 6.48
N LEU A 289 7.17 10.31 5.25
CA LEU A 289 7.83 9.04 4.91
C LEU A 289 9.16 8.88 5.66
N ARG A 290 9.97 9.93 5.75
CA ARG A 290 11.25 9.91 6.47
C ARG A 290 11.10 9.65 7.97
N GLY A 291 9.94 9.97 8.53
CA GLY A 291 9.59 9.58 9.89
C GLY A 291 9.30 8.09 10.06
N LEU A 292 8.91 7.38 9.00
CA LEU A 292 8.62 5.93 9.01
C LEU A 292 9.88 5.08 8.77
N LEU A 293 10.79 5.52 7.92
CA LEU A 293 11.96 4.72 7.50
C LEU A 293 12.81 4.18 8.66
N PRO A 294 13.13 4.96 9.72
CA PRO A 294 13.89 4.43 10.86
C PRO A 294 13.12 3.39 11.68
N GLN A 295 11.78 3.41 11.65
CA GLN A 295 10.93 2.49 12.38
C GLN A 295 10.85 1.12 11.68
N TYR A 296 10.89 1.14 10.35
CA TYR A 296 10.75 -0.06 9.52
C TYR A 296 11.91 -0.20 8.52
N PRO A 297 13.14 -0.41 9.00
CA PRO A 297 14.35 -0.37 8.18
C PRO A 297 14.43 -1.50 7.14
N GLN A 298 13.66 -2.58 7.32
CA GLN A 298 13.62 -3.69 6.38
C GLN A 298 12.49 -3.54 5.33
N ASN A 299 11.72 -2.44 5.37
CA ASN A 299 10.67 -2.18 4.39
C ASN A 299 11.24 -1.56 3.12
N ALA A 300 11.54 -2.41 2.14
CA ALA A 300 12.07 -1.97 0.86
C ALA A 300 11.11 -1.05 0.09
N LEU A 301 9.78 -1.22 0.24
CA LEU A 301 8.78 -0.41 -0.46
C LEU A 301 8.75 1.04 0.05
N LEU A 302 8.83 1.24 1.37
CA LEU A 302 8.97 2.60 1.92
C LEU A 302 10.29 3.25 1.46
N ALA A 303 11.38 2.49 1.42
CA ALA A 303 12.65 3.00 0.93
C ALA A 303 12.59 3.39 -0.56
N LEU A 304 11.93 2.60 -1.40
CA LEU A 304 11.70 2.89 -2.82
C LEU A 304 10.83 4.14 -3.01
N GLU A 305 9.82 4.32 -2.17
CA GLU A 305 8.96 5.51 -2.21
C GLU A 305 9.76 6.81 -1.92
N GLU A 306 10.80 6.77 -1.06
CA GLU A 306 11.70 7.92 -0.88
C GLU A 306 12.32 8.34 -2.21
N GLY A 307 12.85 7.41 -2.98
CA GLY A 307 13.43 7.68 -4.29
C GLY A 307 12.39 8.23 -5.28
N SER A 308 11.19 7.67 -5.27
CA SER A 308 10.09 8.11 -6.14
C SER A 308 9.63 9.53 -5.85
N LEU A 309 9.51 9.90 -4.57
CA LEU A 309 9.17 11.26 -4.14
C LEU A 309 10.28 12.27 -4.49
N LEU A 310 11.55 11.89 -4.32
CA LEU A 310 12.69 12.72 -4.73
C LEU A 310 12.70 12.98 -6.24
N ARG A 311 12.38 11.98 -7.07
CA ARG A 311 12.19 12.17 -8.52
C ARG A 311 11.06 13.15 -8.81
N SER A 312 9.93 13.03 -8.12
CA SER A 312 8.79 13.95 -8.28
C SER A 312 9.15 15.40 -7.88
N LEU A 313 10.12 15.57 -6.98
CA LEU A 313 10.68 16.86 -6.59
C LEU A 313 11.81 17.34 -7.52
N HIS A 314 12.10 16.65 -8.62
CA HIS A 314 13.23 16.91 -9.51
C HIS A 314 14.60 16.86 -8.82
N ARG A 315 14.72 16.14 -7.71
CA ARG A 315 15.95 15.90 -6.95
C ARG A 315 16.59 14.60 -7.40
N ASN A 316 16.92 14.53 -8.68
CA ASN A 316 17.34 13.29 -9.33
C ASN A 316 18.63 12.70 -8.74
N SER A 317 19.64 13.52 -8.43
CA SER A 317 20.88 13.03 -7.79
C SER A 317 20.63 12.39 -6.42
N ASP A 318 19.67 12.93 -5.65
CA ASP A 318 19.29 12.37 -4.36
C ASP A 318 18.53 11.06 -4.55
N ALA A 319 17.62 11.00 -5.55
CA ALA A 319 16.88 9.77 -5.90
C ALA A 319 17.84 8.65 -6.35
N GLU A 320 18.83 8.99 -7.18
CA GLU A 320 19.88 8.07 -7.60
C GLU A 320 20.63 7.50 -6.39
N ALA A 321 21.07 8.37 -5.47
CA ALA A 321 21.76 7.94 -4.26
C ALA A 321 20.90 7.00 -3.39
N VAL A 322 19.58 7.27 -3.29
CA VAL A 322 18.63 6.41 -2.58
C VAL A 322 18.53 5.05 -3.24
N TYR A 323 18.32 4.97 -4.57
CA TYR A 323 18.18 3.68 -5.28
C TYR A 323 19.48 2.85 -5.21
N ARG A 324 20.65 3.47 -5.33
CA ARG A 324 21.93 2.80 -5.17
C ARG A 324 22.12 2.27 -3.74
N ARG A 325 21.72 3.03 -2.72
CA ARG A 325 21.76 2.59 -1.32
C ARG A 325 20.82 1.40 -1.09
N ILE A 326 19.60 1.42 -1.63
CA ILE A 326 18.66 0.31 -1.50
C ILE A 326 19.23 -0.96 -2.15
N TRP A 327 19.78 -0.84 -3.34
CA TRP A 327 20.44 -1.95 -4.02
C TRP A 327 21.58 -2.54 -3.17
N GLN A 328 22.47 -1.71 -2.67
CA GLN A 328 23.59 -2.15 -1.82
C GLN A 328 23.12 -2.83 -0.54
N ASN A 329 22.15 -2.25 0.14
CA ASN A 329 21.55 -2.81 1.36
C ASN A 329 20.84 -4.15 1.09
N GLY A 330 20.16 -4.27 -0.04
CA GLY A 330 19.54 -5.52 -0.46
C GLY A 330 20.56 -6.62 -0.72
N ARG A 331 21.65 -6.29 -1.41
CA ARG A 331 22.80 -7.21 -1.64
C ARG A 331 23.48 -7.62 -0.33
N ALA A 332 23.48 -6.74 0.67
CA ALA A 332 23.95 -7.04 2.01
C ALA A 332 22.96 -7.83 2.87
N GLY A 333 21.75 -8.13 2.36
CA GLY A 333 20.74 -8.95 3.02
C GLY A 333 19.79 -8.19 3.96
N LEU A 334 19.82 -6.85 3.99
CA LEU A 334 18.97 -6.05 4.88
C LEU A 334 17.48 -6.31 4.65
N PHE A 335 17.07 -6.45 3.40
CA PHE A 335 15.66 -6.62 3.02
C PHE A 335 15.22 -8.09 2.89
N GLY A 336 16.10 -9.04 3.17
CA GLY A 336 15.82 -10.48 2.97
C GLY A 336 15.48 -10.78 1.50
N ALA A 337 14.33 -11.41 1.27
CA ALA A 337 13.81 -11.71 -0.08
C ALA A 337 12.86 -10.63 -0.62
N ASN A 338 12.83 -9.44 -0.02
CA ASN A 338 11.87 -8.38 -0.37
C ASN A 338 12.37 -7.56 -1.56
N HIS A 339 11.73 -7.63 -2.67
CA HIS A 339 11.75 -6.90 -3.95
C HIS A 339 12.69 -5.67 -4.07
N TYR A 340 13.93 -5.75 -3.51
CA TYR A 340 14.91 -4.67 -3.63
C TYR A 340 15.48 -4.52 -5.05
N GLU A 341 15.24 -5.50 -5.93
CA GLU A 341 15.55 -5.45 -7.35
C GLU A 341 14.81 -4.31 -8.07
N LEU A 342 13.70 -3.86 -7.53
CA LEU A 342 13.00 -2.66 -8.02
C LEU A 342 13.89 -1.42 -7.95
N ALA A 343 14.84 -1.35 -7.01
CA ALA A 343 15.77 -0.22 -6.95
C ALA A 343 16.67 -0.14 -8.19
N ALA A 344 17.13 -1.29 -8.71
CA ALA A 344 17.91 -1.33 -9.95
C ALA A 344 17.05 -0.96 -11.17
N LEU A 345 15.79 -1.42 -11.22
CA LEU A 345 14.84 -1.04 -12.25
C LEU A 345 14.58 0.48 -12.24
N TYR A 346 14.24 1.06 -11.08
CA TYR A 346 13.94 2.49 -10.94
C TYR A 346 15.16 3.38 -11.17
N LEU A 347 16.36 2.90 -10.81
CA LEU A 347 17.61 3.57 -11.15
C LEU A 347 17.80 3.61 -12.68
N GLY A 348 17.56 2.50 -13.37
CA GLY A 348 17.62 2.43 -14.82
C GLY A 348 16.65 3.40 -15.49
N ASP A 349 15.40 3.48 -14.99
CA ASP A 349 14.39 4.42 -15.49
C ASP A 349 14.78 5.88 -15.26
N LEU A 350 15.42 6.19 -14.13
CA LEU A 350 15.91 7.52 -13.81
C LEU A 350 17.03 7.93 -14.78
N LEU A 351 18.06 7.10 -14.92
CA LEU A 351 19.22 7.36 -15.79
C LEU A 351 18.81 7.43 -17.28
N ARG A 352 17.85 6.58 -17.70
CA ARG A 352 17.24 6.68 -19.04
C ARG A 352 16.60 8.04 -19.28
N ALA A 353 15.85 8.56 -18.31
CA ALA A 353 15.22 9.88 -18.41
C ALA A 353 16.27 11.00 -18.47
N GLU A 354 17.41 10.84 -17.84
CA GLU A 354 18.56 11.76 -17.89
C GLU A 354 19.44 11.57 -19.15
N LYS A 355 19.08 10.60 -20.01
CA LYS A 355 19.80 10.24 -21.24
C LYS A 355 21.19 9.62 -21.00
N ASP A 356 21.47 9.16 -19.78
CA ASP A 356 22.61 8.30 -19.49
C ASP A 356 22.25 6.84 -19.85
N TYR A 357 22.31 6.53 -21.15
CA TYR A 357 21.89 5.22 -21.66
C TYR A 357 22.82 4.11 -21.21
N ALA A 358 24.13 4.40 -21.07
CA ALA A 358 25.11 3.43 -20.58
C ALA A 358 24.88 3.09 -19.09
N GLY A 359 24.70 4.13 -18.28
CA GLY A 359 24.34 3.97 -16.86
C GLY A 359 23.02 3.26 -16.67
N ALA A 360 22.00 3.60 -17.48
CA ALA A 360 20.69 2.95 -17.43
C ALA A 360 20.79 1.45 -17.78
N ALA A 361 21.50 1.10 -18.86
CA ALA A 361 21.74 -0.30 -19.21
C ALA A 361 22.42 -1.08 -18.08
N ALA A 362 23.47 -0.49 -17.49
CA ALA A 362 24.18 -1.11 -16.37
C ALA A 362 23.27 -1.30 -15.12
N ALA A 363 22.41 -0.32 -14.82
CA ALA A 363 21.46 -0.44 -13.72
C ALA A 363 20.43 -1.56 -13.96
N TYR A 364 19.83 -1.64 -15.14
CA TYR A 364 18.91 -2.72 -15.49
C TYR A 364 19.56 -4.10 -15.43
N GLU A 365 20.85 -4.21 -15.84
CA GLU A 365 21.58 -5.48 -15.79
C GLU A 365 21.76 -6.02 -14.37
N GLN A 366 21.80 -5.15 -13.36
CA GLN A 366 21.93 -5.58 -11.97
C GLN A 366 20.83 -6.55 -11.55
N VAL A 367 19.61 -6.43 -12.10
CA VAL A 367 18.50 -7.35 -11.81
C VAL A 367 18.86 -8.80 -12.15
N ASN A 368 19.69 -9.02 -13.20
CA ASN A 368 20.14 -10.37 -13.60
C ASN A 368 21.16 -10.98 -12.61
N GLU A 369 21.73 -10.21 -11.68
CA GLU A 369 22.64 -10.70 -10.65
C GLU A 369 21.90 -11.39 -9.49
N ILE A 370 20.58 -11.25 -9.40
CA ILE A 370 19.78 -11.85 -8.34
C ILE A 370 19.47 -13.30 -8.70
N ALA A 371 19.70 -14.21 -7.76
CA ALA A 371 19.50 -15.63 -8.00
C ALA A 371 18.05 -16.02 -8.34
N ARG A 372 17.07 -15.31 -7.78
CA ARG A 372 15.63 -15.52 -8.01
C ARG A 372 14.91 -14.18 -8.04
N PRO A 373 15.12 -13.38 -9.09
CA PRO A 373 14.45 -12.10 -9.20
C PRO A 373 12.96 -12.33 -9.47
N ASP A 374 12.15 -11.31 -9.17
CA ASP A 374 10.79 -11.28 -9.67
C ASP A 374 10.77 -11.36 -11.21
N ALA A 375 9.97 -12.26 -11.75
CA ALA A 375 9.95 -12.52 -13.19
C ALA A 375 9.48 -11.30 -14.00
N GLU A 376 8.56 -10.49 -13.47
CA GLU A 376 8.07 -9.29 -14.13
C GLU A 376 9.12 -8.17 -14.08
N VAL A 377 9.76 -7.98 -12.92
CA VAL A 377 10.86 -7.02 -12.78
C VAL A 377 12.02 -7.39 -13.70
N LEU A 378 12.37 -8.68 -13.77
CA LEU A 378 13.40 -9.17 -14.68
C LEU A 378 13.05 -8.89 -16.14
N GLN A 379 11.80 -9.11 -16.55
CA GLN A 379 11.36 -8.80 -17.92
C GLN A 379 11.44 -7.31 -18.23
N LYS A 380 10.96 -6.45 -17.33
CA LYS A 380 11.02 -4.99 -17.47
C LYS A 380 12.47 -4.52 -17.57
N ALA A 381 13.34 -5.03 -16.71
CA ALA A 381 14.76 -4.68 -16.72
C ALA A 381 15.48 -5.13 -17.99
N ASN A 382 15.28 -6.37 -18.43
CA ASN A 382 15.89 -6.83 -19.70
C ASN A 382 15.34 -6.08 -20.92
N LEU A 383 14.05 -5.73 -20.94
CA LEU A 383 13.49 -4.88 -22.01
C LEU A 383 14.15 -3.50 -22.01
N GLY A 384 14.24 -2.85 -20.84
CA GLY A 384 14.90 -1.56 -20.70
C GLY A 384 16.38 -1.61 -21.12
N ALA A 385 17.12 -2.62 -20.66
CA ALA A 385 18.52 -2.80 -21.06
C ALA A 385 18.67 -2.98 -22.58
N GLY A 386 17.79 -3.78 -23.21
CA GLY A 386 17.78 -3.96 -24.66
C GLY A 386 17.53 -2.65 -25.42
N GLU A 387 16.56 -1.85 -24.96
CA GLU A 387 16.28 -0.53 -25.53
C GLU A 387 17.47 0.44 -25.39
N MET A 388 18.16 0.42 -24.23
CA MET A 388 19.37 1.24 -24.03
C MET A 388 20.52 0.80 -24.93
N TYR A 389 20.73 -0.51 -25.11
CA TYR A 389 21.74 -1.02 -26.02
C TYR A 389 21.45 -0.66 -27.47
N ASP A 390 20.20 -0.63 -27.91
CA ASP A 390 19.86 -0.14 -29.25
C ASP A 390 20.23 1.34 -29.43
N LEU A 391 19.96 2.20 -28.42
CA LEU A 391 20.36 3.61 -28.43
C LEU A 391 21.87 3.80 -28.47
N GLU A 392 22.62 2.92 -27.83
CA GLU A 392 24.08 2.89 -27.84
C GLU A 392 24.66 2.21 -29.10
N ARG A 393 23.81 1.78 -30.05
CA ARG A 393 24.19 1.02 -31.25
C ARG A 393 24.87 -0.33 -30.99
N LYS A 394 24.61 -0.93 -29.83
CA LYS A 394 25.10 -2.25 -29.40
C LYS A 394 24.08 -3.35 -29.71
N ARG A 395 23.71 -3.48 -31.01
CA ARG A 395 22.59 -4.34 -31.44
C ARG A 395 22.67 -5.78 -30.95
N ASP A 396 23.85 -6.40 -30.98
CA ASP A 396 24.02 -7.78 -30.54
C ASP A 396 23.66 -7.98 -29.07
N LEU A 397 23.94 -6.98 -28.20
CA LEU A 397 23.54 -7.00 -26.80
C LEU A 397 22.04 -6.78 -26.67
N ALA A 398 21.46 -5.85 -27.44
CA ALA A 398 20.03 -5.58 -27.45
C ALA A 398 19.22 -6.85 -27.78
N VAL A 399 19.62 -7.58 -28.85
CA VAL A 399 18.98 -8.84 -29.28
C VAL A 399 18.98 -9.87 -28.14
N LYS A 400 20.14 -10.08 -27.50
CA LYS A 400 20.25 -11.01 -26.35
C LYS A 400 19.28 -10.67 -25.22
N LYS A 401 19.08 -9.38 -24.95
CA LYS A 401 18.15 -8.93 -23.91
C LYS A 401 16.70 -9.15 -24.31
N TYR A 402 16.32 -8.85 -25.54
CA TYR A 402 14.97 -9.12 -26.03
C TYR A 402 14.64 -10.62 -26.04
N ASP A 403 15.61 -11.47 -26.40
CA ASP A 403 15.44 -12.92 -26.31
C ASP A 403 15.23 -13.38 -24.85
N ALA A 404 15.97 -12.80 -23.89
CA ALA A 404 15.80 -13.08 -22.47
C ALA A 404 14.40 -12.67 -21.97
N VAL A 405 13.87 -11.53 -22.43
CA VAL A 405 12.47 -11.11 -22.11
C VAL A 405 11.47 -12.16 -22.56
N ILE A 406 11.61 -12.65 -23.79
CA ILE A 406 10.71 -13.66 -24.37
C ILE A 406 10.84 -15.00 -23.65
N ALA A 407 12.07 -15.40 -23.30
CA ALA A 407 12.33 -16.63 -22.57
C ALA A 407 11.75 -16.64 -21.16
N THR A 408 11.71 -15.49 -20.48
CA THR A 408 11.15 -15.37 -19.11
C THR A 408 9.63 -15.61 -19.09
N ASN A 409 8.88 -14.96 -20.00
CA ASN A 409 7.43 -15.18 -20.17
C ASN A 409 7.01 -14.73 -21.57
N SER A 410 6.81 -15.68 -22.47
CA SER A 410 6.52 -15.43 -23.88
C SER A 410 5.13 -14.83 -24.16
N ALA A 411 4.20 -14.90 -23.19
CA ALA A 411 2.81 -14.40 -23.32
C ALA A 411 2.60 -13.02 -22.70
N SER A 412 3.66 -12.36 -22.27
CA SER A 412 3.59 -11.06 -21.58
C SER A 412 3.63 -9.87 -22.58
N ARG A 413 3.10 -8.71 -22.16
CA ARG A 413 3.24 -7.45 -22.92
C ARG A 413 4.71 -7.06 -23.19
N PRO A 414 5.64 -7.18 -22.20
CA PRO A 414 7.07 -6.98 -22.48
C PRO A 414 7.60 -7.90 -23.58
N ALA A 415 7.18 -9.18 -23.64
CA ALA A 415 7.59 -10.10 -24.70
C ALA A 415 7.06 -9.68 -26.08
N ASP A 416 5.83 -9.15 -26.18
CA ASP A 416 5.31 -8.63 -27.43
C ASP A 416 6.10 -7.38 -27.89
N THR A 417 6.48 -6.52 -26.96
CA THR A 417 7.36 -5.38 -27.25
C THR A 417 8.73 -5.86 -27.70
N ALA A 418 9.34 -6.82 -27.02
CA ALA A 418 10.63 -7.37 -27.39
C ALA A 418 10.63 -7.99 -28.80
N ARG A 419 9.55 -8.71 -29.21
CA ARG A 419 9.41 -9.22 -30.59
C ARG A 419 9.38 -8.10 -31.65
N LYS A 420 8.74 -6.95 -31.33
CA LYS A 420 8.77 -5.77 -32.20
C LYS A 420 10.19 -5.20 -32.30
N ARG A 421 10.88 -5.07 -31.16
CA ARG A 421 12.26 -4.55 -31.10
C ARG A 421 13.28 -5.47 -31.77
N LEU A 422 13.06 -6.78 -31.80
CA LEU A 422 13.89 -7.71 -32.58
C LEU A 422 13.84 -7.42 -34.08
N LYS A 423 12.68 -6.99 -34.60
CA LYS A 423 12.51 -6.62 -36.00
C LYS A 423 12.97 -5.19 -36.28
N GLU A 424 12.65 -4.27 -35.38
CA GLU A 424 12.91 -2.85 -35.51
C GLU A 424 13.63 -2.37 -34.22
N PRO A 425 14.92 -1.98 -34.31
CA PRO A 425 15.65 -1.46 -33.16
C PRO A 425 14.93 -0.28 -32.51
N TYR A 426 15.01 -0.20 -31.17
CA TYR A 426 14.44 0.93 -30.45
C TYR A 426 15.15 2.23 -30.85
N ARG A 427 14.34 3.29 -31.08
CA ARG A 427 14.81 4.65 -31.37
C ARG A 427 13.96 5.62 -30.52
N LEU A 428 14.55 6.76 -30.21
CA LEU A 428 13.77 7.90 -29.68
C LEU A 428 13.03 8.56 -30.85
N ASP A 429 11.76 8.84 -30.65
CA ASP A 429 10.93 9.59 -31.61
C ASP A 429 11.36 11.06 -31.69
#